data_168cdcfc320fb93e80aaf6dcac81484c
#
_entry.id   168cdcfc320fb93e80aaf6dcac81484c
#
_cell.length_a   1.000
_cell.length_b   1.000
_cell.length_c   1.000
_cell.angle_alpha   90.00
_cell.angle_beta   90.00
_cell.angle_gamma   90.00
#
_symmetry.space_group_name_H-M   'P 1'
#
loop_
_entity.id
_entity.type
_entity.pdbx_description
1 polymer ?
#
loop_
_entity_poly.entity_id
_entity_poly.type
_entity_poly.pdbx_seq_one_letter_code
_entity_poly.pdbx_strand_id
1 'polypeptide(L)'
;MSLENIEPSQDAQAGAVPPGNEWNPNGGELVQGEIDIGAYAERGHEVPHARCYVVRIDCETVRVTTAHPTGEALLAKVDKRPCAFELIEEFVHCENNVVESGETVDLRKRGLKGFITAHKEIVTIFINGDPHPIERGERTVAQILTKVGESPEGYILLEEKDGPPLPLPVGTPVKICGCETFHSLVQTGGSS
;
A
#
# COMPACT_ATOMS: atom_id res chain seq x y z
N MET A 1 19.97 -1.59 -75.96
CA MET A 1 19.46 -2.38 -74.81
C MET A 1 19.87 -1.63 -73.55
N SER A 2 18.94 -0.83 -73.05
CA SER A 2 19.15 -0.02 -71.87
C SER A 2 18.76 -0.80 -70.62
N LEU A 3 19.65 -0.88 -69.66
CA LEU A 3 19.38 -1.44 -68.34
C LEU A 3 18.80 -0.32 -67.46
N GLU A 4 17.54 -0.43 -67.12
CA GLU A 4 16.89 0.43 -66.12
C GLU A 4 17.40 0.13 -64.71
N ASN A 5 17.92 1.14 -64.10
CA ASN A 5 18.25 1.18 -62.67
C ASN A 5 16.95 1.22 -61.85
N ILE A 6 16.72 0.14 -61.07
CA ILE A 6 15.67 0.16 -60.04
C ILE A 6 16.32 0.63 -58.75
N GLU A 7 16.01 1.85 -58.33
CA GLU A 7 16.34 2.35 -57.01
C GLU A 7 15.46 1.64 -55.94
N PRO A 8 16.02 1.24 -54.79
CA PRO A 8 15.20 0.72 -53.69
C PRO A 8 14.53 1.90 -52.96
N SER A 9 13.20 1.85 -52.91
CA SER A 9 12.39 2.75 -52.10
C SER A 9 12.81 2.74 -50.62
N GLN A 10 13.31 3.84 -50.13
CA GLN A 10 13.39 4.19 -48.73
C GLN A 10 12.00 4.63 -48.28
N ASP A 11 11.27 3.81 -47.60
CA ASP A 11 10.16 4.25 -46.72
C ASP A 11 9.90 3.17 -45.66
N ALA A 12 10.77 3.13 -44.64
CA ALA A 12 10.42 2.61 -43.34
C ALA A 12 10.68 3.74 -42.31
N GLN A 13 9.91 4.80 -42.41
CA GLN A 13 9.76 5.72 -41.29
C GLN A 13 9.01 4.99 -40.20
N ALA A 14 9.77 4.52 -39.20
CA ALA A 14 9.20 4.16 -37.91
C ALA A 14 8.43 5.38 -37.39
N GLY A 15 7.11 5.27 -37.41
CA GLY A 15 6.22 6.32 -36.94
C GLY A 15 6.52 6.66 -35.49
N ALA A 16 7.12 7.83 -35.31
CA ALA A 16 7.16 8.46 -34.00
C ALA A 16 5.72 8.72 -33.58
N VAL A 17 5.28 8.04 -32.51
CA VAL A 17 3.99 8.30 -31.87
C VAL A 17 4.03 9.75 -31.38
N PRO A 18 3.07 10.61 -31.79
CA PRO A 18 3.05 11.98 -31.34
C PRO A 18 2.84 12.04 -29.82
N PRO A 19 3.51 12.94 -29.10
CA PRO A 19 3.24 13.15 -27.67
C PRO A 19 1.89 13.88 -27.55
N GLY A 20 0.87 13.17 -27.07
CA GLY A 20 -0.42 13.80 -26.78
C GLY A 20 -1.62 12.96 -27.21
N ASN A 21 -2.15 12.25 -26.31
CA ASN A 21 -3.38 11.48 -26.13
C ASN A 21 -3.07 10.02 -25.78
N GLU A 22 -2.53 9.79 -24.60
CA GLU A 22 -2.45 8.45 -24.08
C GLU A 22 -3.84 8.04 -23.60
N TRP A 23 -4.34 6.98 -24.21
CA TRP A 23 -5.61 6.37 -23.87
C TRP A 23 -5.60 5.83 -22.43
N ASN A 24 -6.53 6.29 -21.61
CA ASN A 24 -6.73 5.81 -20.24
C ASN A 24 -7.88 4.81 -20.21
N PRO A 25 -7.65 3.52 -19.96
CA PRO A 25 -8.70 2.50 -19.93
C PRO A 25 -9.72 2.70 -18.81
N ASN A 26 -9.42 3.51 -17.81
CA ASN A 26 -10.30 3.82 -16.68
C ASN A 26 -11.13 5.10 -16.88
N GLY A 27 -11.13 5.69 -18.10
CA GLY A 27 -12.04 6.79 -18.47
C GLY A 27 -11.73 8.16 -17.86
N GLY A 28 -10.61 8.32 -17.15
CA GLY A 28 -10.12 9.61 -16.67
C GLY A 28 -9.22 10.29 -17.72
N GLU A 29 -9.39 11.58 -17.91
CA GLU A 29 -8.52 12.37 -18.81
C GLU A 29 -7.12 12.52 -18.19
N LEU A 30 -6.07 12.02 -18.89
CA LEU A 30 -4.69 12.22 -18.48
C LEU A 30 -4.28 13.66 -18.79
N VAL A 31 -3.80 14.38 -17.80
CA VAL A 31 -3.22 15.71 -17.98
C VAL A 31 -1.84 15.56 -18.63
N GLN A 32 -1.47 16.50 -19.50
CA GLN A 32 -0.18 16.47 -20.19
C GLN A 32 0.99 16.30 -19.20
N GLY A 33 1.74 15.20 -19.34
CA GLY A 33 2.84 14.82 -18.44
C GLY A 33 2.49 13.79 -17.36
N GLU A 34 1.25 13.26 -17.37
CA GLU A 34 0.82 12.09 -16.59
C GLU A 34 1.00 10.80 -17.40
N ILE A 35 1.39 9.73 -16.72
CA ILE A 35 1.56 8.40 -17.33
C ILE A 35 0.82 7.35 -16.49
N ASP A 36 -0.07 6.59 -17.14
CA ASP A 36 -0.71 5.42 -16.56
C ASP A 36 0.22 4.22 -16.68
N ILE A 37 0.78 3.76 -15.54
CA ILE A 37 1.72 2.64 -15.52
C ILE A 37 1.07 1.33 -15.99
N GLY A 38 -0.20 1.10 -15.65
CA GLY A 38 -0.95 -0.09 -16.03
C GLY A 38 -1.11 -0.22 -17.54
N ALA A 39 -1.39 0.88 -18.23
CA ALA A 39 -1.51 0.92 -19.68
C ALA A 39 -0.19 0.57 -20.39
N TYR A 40 0.95 0.95 -19.82
CA TYR A 40 2.28 0.57 -20.33
C TYR A 40 2.57 -0.91 -20.07
N ALA A 41 2.24 -1.39 -18.86
CA ALA A 41 2.42 -2.79 -18.49
C ALA A 41 1.66 -3.75 -19.42
N GLU A 42 0.39 -3.45 -19.72
CA GLU A 42 -0.47 -4.26 -20.60
C GLU A 42 0.07 -4.35 -22.04
N ARG A 43 0.76 -3.32 -22.49
CA ARG A 43 1.42 -3.30 -23.81
C ARG A 43 2.83 -3.90 -23.79
N GLY A 44 3.34 -4.30 -22.63
CA GLY A 44 4.70 -4.79 -22.47
C GLY A 44 5.80 -3.73 -22.67
N HIS A 45 5.42 -2.46 -22.60
CA HIS A 45 6.34 -1.34 -22.76
C HIS A 45 6.97 -0.92 -21.43
N GLU A 46 8.13 -0.29 -21.51
CA GLU A 46 8.76 0.35 -20.36
C GLU A 46 8.07 1.68 -20.07
N VAL A 47 7.84 1.94 -18.78
CA VAL A 47 7.25 3.22 -18.33
C VAL A 47 8.31 4.31 -18.39
N PRO A 48 8.12 5.39 -19.20
CA PRO A 48 9.09 6.46 -19.30
C PRO A 48 9.12 7.35 -18.06
N HIS A 49 10.09 8.26 -18.00
CA HIS A 49 10.13 9.28 -16.95
C HIS A 49 8.97 10.26 -17.12
N ALA A 50 8.23 10.49 -16.05
CA ALA A 50 7.11 11.42 -16.00
C ALA A 50 7.16 12.32 -14.75
N ARG A 51 6.41 13.40 -14.80
CA ARG A 51 6.20 14.27 -13.62
C ARG A 51 5.15 13.70 -12.67
N CYS A 52 4.24 12.90 -13.20
CA CYS A 52 3.18 12.28 -12.46
C CYS A 52 2.89 10.88 -13.04
N TYR A 53 2.79 9.91 -12.16
CA TYR A 53 2.41 8.54 -12.48
C TYR A 53 0.99 8.30 -11.99
N VAL A 54 0.15 7.77 -12.85
CA VAL A 54 -1.19 7.32 -12.51
C VAL A 54 -1.09 5.84 -12.18
N VAL A 55 -1.46 5.50 -10.96
CA VAL A 55 -1.28 4.17 -10.38
C VAL A 55 -2.63 3.66 -9.90
N ARG A 56 -2.95 2.42 -10.22
CA ARG A 56 -4.11 1.73 -9.66
C ARG A 56 -3.71 1.01 -8.38
N ILE A 57 -4.47 1.25 -7.31
CA ILE A 57 -4.37 0.50 -6.05
C ILE A 57 -5.77 -0.05 -5.76
N ASP A 58 -5.94 -1.38 -5.78
CA ASP A 58 -7.24 -2.05 -5.77
C ASP A 58 -8.15 -1.53 -6.91
N CYS A 59 -9.25 -0.86 -6.57
CA CYS A 59 -10.18 -0.23 -7.51
C CYS A 59 -9.98 1.29 -7.63
N GLU A 60 -9.03 1.87 -6.92
CA GLU A 60 -8.80 3.31 -6.88
C GLU A 60 -7.63 3.70 -7.79
N THR A 61 -7.78 4.84 -8.46
CA THR A 61 -6.72 5.43 -9.28
C THR A 61 -6.14 6.63 -8.56
N VAL A 62 -4.84 6.57 -8.26
CA VAL A 62 -4.12 7.60 -7.50
C VAL A 62 -2.99 8.22 -8.32
N ARG A 63 -2.63 9.46 -7.98
CA ARG A 63 -1.52 10.19 -8.60
C ARG A 63 -0.31 10.22 -7.70
N VAL A 64 0.84 9.88 -8.28
CA VAL A 64 2.14 9.82 -7.58
C VAL A 64 3.16 10.63 -8.35
N THR A 65 3.80 11.59 -7.68
CA THR A 65 4.75 12.53 -8.32
C THR A 65 6.21 12.07 -8.29
N THR A 66 6.47 10.89 -7.75
CA THR A 66 7.80 10.26 -7.75
C THR A 66 7.76 8.90 -8.41
N ALA A 67 8.83 8.54 -9.12
CA ALA A 67 8.97 7.19 -9.68
C ALA A 67 9.27 6.12 -8.61
N HIS A 68 9.69 6.54 -7.43
CA HIS A 68 10.13 5.66 -6.35
C HIS A 68 9.42 5.99 -5.02
N PRO A 69 8.09 5.77 -4.91
CA PRO A 69 7.38 5.91 -3.64
C PRO A 69 7.71 4.76 -2.69
N THR A 70 7.50 4.94 -1.39
CA THR A 70 7.50 3.84 -0.43
C THR A 70 6.14 3.13 -0.39
N GLY A 71 6.11 1.87 0.06
CA GLY A 71 4.87 1.12 0.25
C GLY A 71 3.89 1.86 1.16
N GLU A 72 4.38 2.46 2.25
CA GLU A 72 3.56 3.29 3.15
C GLU A 72 2.94 4.50 2.45
N ALA A 73 3.71 5.20 1.61
CA ALA A 73 3.23 6.36 0.87
C ALA A 73 2.12 5.98 -0.14
N LEU A 74 2.20 4.78 -0.72
CA LEU A 74 1.16 4.24 -1.60
C LEU A 74 -0.10 3.84 -0.82
N LEU A 75 0.04 3.14 0.31
CA LEU A 75 -1.08 2.78 1.19
C LEU A 75 -1.82 4.04 1.69
N ALA A 76 -1.08 5.09 2.06
CA ALA A 76 -1.67 6.35 2.51
C ALA A 76 -2.53 7.04 1.44
N LYS A 77 -2.28 6.79 0.13
CA LYS A 77 -3.09 7.34 -0.96
C LYS A 77 -4.51 6.77 -1.01
N VAL A 78 -4.74 5.62 -0.41
CA VAL A 78 -6.03 4.90 -0.36
C VAL A 78 -6.52 4.73 1.09
N ASP A 79 -6.09 5.62 1.98
CA ASP A 79 -6.48 5.67 3.41
C ASP A 79 -6.23 4.35 4.16
N LYS A 80 -5.19 3.60 3.75
CA LYS A 80 -4.77 2.36 4.39
C LYS A 80 -3.47 2.55 5.17
N ARG A 81 -3.37 1.87 6.31
CA ARG A 81 -2.22 1.99 7.21
C ARG A 81 -1.40 0.71 7.21
N PRO A 82 -0.05 0.79 7.21
CA PRO A 82 0.84 -0.36 7.13
C PRO A 82 0.78 -1.27 8.37
N CYS A 83 0.24 -0.79 9.49
CA CYS A 83 0.01 -1.60 10.69
C CYS A 83 -1.13 -2.63 10.52
N ALA A 84 -2.03 -2.44 9.52
CA ALA A 84 -3.18 -3.30 9.28
C ALA A 84 -3.19 -3.94 7.87
N PHE A 85 -2.52 -3.29 6.91
CA PHE A 85 -2.52 -3.71 5.52
C PHE A 85 -1.10 -3.96 5.00
N GLU A 86 -0.98 -4.91 4.10
CA GLU A 86 0.17 -5.09 3.21
C GLU A 86 -0.17 -4.57 1.81
N LEU A 87 0.85 -4.11 1.11
CA LEU A 87 0.78 -3.71 -0.29
C LEU A 87 1.42 -4.79 -1.15
N ILE A 88 0.82 -5.11 -2.27
CA ILE A 88 1.27 -6.17 -3.17
C ILE A 88 1.38 -5.61 -4.57
N GLU A 89 2.56 -5.70 -5.19
CA GLU A 89 2.77 -5.38 -6.60
C GLU A 89 2.00 -6.38 -7.48
N GLU A 90 1.12 -5.89 -8.37
CA GLU A 90 0.41 -6.69 -9.35
C GLU A 90 1.11 -6.60 -10.70
N PHE A 91 1.56 -7.74 -11.24
CA PHE A 91 2.22 -7.82 -12.54
C PHE A 91 1.35 -8.50 -13.59
N VAL A 92 1.55 -8.16 -14.88
CA VAL A 92 0.79 -8.75 -15.99
C VAL A 92 1.19 -10.23 -16.23
N HIS A 93 2.47 -10.56 -16.09
CA HIS A 93 3.00 -11.87 -16.49
C HIS A 93 3.95 -12.54 -15.46
N CYS A 94 4.09 -11.94 -14.29
CA CYS A 94 4.95 -12.43 -13.21
C CYS A 94 4.13 -12.68 -11.95
N GLU A 95 4.74 -13.38 -10.99
CA GLU A 95 4.17 -13.51 -9.66
C GLU A 95 4.12 -12.14 -8.96
N ASN A 96 3.07 -11.95 -8.18
CA ASN A 96 2.90 -10.76 -7.37
C ASN A 96 3.93 -10.74 -6.23
N ASN A 97 4.36 -9.55 -5.83
CA ASN A 97 5.38 -9.38 -4.80
C ASN A 97 4.83 -8.50 -3.66
N VAL A 98 5.03 -8.95 -2.41
CA VAL A 98 4.67 -8.16 -1.23
C VAL A 98 5.71 -7.05 -1.04
N VAL A 99 5.25 -5.84 -0.82
CA VAL A 99 6.06 -4.65 -0.58
C VAL A 99 6.06 -4.34 0.92
N GLU A 100 7.23 -4.34 1.54
CA GLU A 100 7.37 -3.89 2.91
C GLU A 100 7.06 -2.37 3.04
N SER A 101 6.53 -1.93 4.17
CA SER A 101 6.04 -0.55 4.33
C SER A 101 7.11 0.51 4.05
N GLY A 102 8.34 0.28 4.49
CA GLY A 102 9.50 1.16 4.26
C GLY A 102 10.23 0.91 2.93
N GLU A 103 9.87 -0.13 2.19
CA GLU A 103 10.49 -0.47 0.92
C GLU A 103 10.10 0.54 -0.16
N THR A 104 11.08 0.91 -0.99
CA THR A 104 10.86 1.79 -2.14
C THR A 104 10.51 0.97 -3.37
N VAL A 105 9.41 1.31 -4.01
CA VAL A 105 8.92 0.68 -5.24
C VAL A 105 9.39 1.48 -6.45
N ASP A 106 9.89 0.84 -7.50
CA ASP A 106 10.09 1.49 -8.79
C ASP A 106 8.83 1.33 -9.67
N LEU A 107 8.08 2.43 -9.84
CA LEU A 107 6.86 2.46 -10.67
C LEU A 107 7.11 2.19 -12.15
N ARG A 108 8.37 2.19 -12.58
CA ARG A 108 8.76 1.93 -13.98
C ARG A 108 9.14 0.47 -14.22
N LYS A 109 9.01 -0.40 -13.22
CA LYS A 109 9.23 -1.84 -13.39
C LYS A 109 8.39 -2.36 -14.59
N ARG A 110 9.04 -3.06 -15.49
CA ARG A 110 8.36 -3.63 -16.65
C ARG A 110 7.28 -4.61 -16.21
N GLY A 111 6.07 -4.44 -16.74
CA GLY A 111 4.94 -5.30 -16.44
C GLY A 111 4.22 -5.00 -15.13
N LEU A 112 4.65 -3.99 -14.36
CA LEU A 112 3.94 -3.55 -13.15
C LEU A 112 2.62 -2.89 -13.56
N LYS A 113 1.51 -3.56 -13.30
CA LYS A 113 0.16 -3.14 -13.67
C LYS A 113 -0.46 -2.19 -12.63
N GLY A 114 -0.12 -2.38 -11.38
CA GLY A 114 -0.65 -1.62 -10.25
C GLY A 114 -0.37 -2.34 -8.94
N PHE A 115 -1.23 -2.09 -7.96
CA PHE A 115 -1.12 -2.68 -6.64
C PHE A 115 -2.47 -3.19 -6.17
N ILE A 116 -2.42 -4.20 -5.32
CA ILE A 116 -3.55 -4.66 -4.51
C ILE A 116 -3.16 -4.60 -3.05
N THR A 117 -4.14 -4.50 -2.17
CA THR A 117 -3.89 -4.52 -0.74
C THR A 117 -4.55 -5.72 -0.10
N ALA A 118 -3.94 -6.27 0.93
CA ALA A 118 -4.50 -7.33 1.73
C ALA A 118 -4.42 -6.97 3.23
N HIS A 119 -5.36 -7.49 4.01
CA HIS A 119 -5.25 -7.39 5.45
C HIS A 119 -4.15 -8.32 5.95
N LYS A 120 -3.28 -7.81 6.81
CA LYS A 120 -2.29 -8.63 7.50
C LYS A 120 -2.97 -9.61 8.46
N GLU A 121 -2.45 -10.82 8.58
CA GLU A 121 -2.84 -11.76 9.63
C GLU A 121 -2.24 -11.34 10.97
N ILE A 122 -0.97 -10.94 10.96
CA ILE A 122 -0.28 -10.33 12.11
C ILE A 122 -0.30 -8.81 11.89
N VAL A 123 -1.04 -8.12 12.72
CA VAL A 123 -1.17 -6.67 12.69
C VAL A 123 -0.36 -6.04 13.82
N THR A 124 -0.17 -4.73 13.76
CA THR A 124 0.52 -4.00 14.82
C THR A 124 -0.49 -3.16 15.62
N ILE A 125 -0.48 -3.34 16.93
CA ILE A 125 -1.14 -2.45 17.90
C ILE A 125 -0.07 -1.62 18.63
N PHE A 126 -0.48 -0.55 19.26
CA PHE A 126 0.40 0.32 20.03
C PHE A 126 -0.03 0.32 21.50
N ILE A 127 0.90 0.02 22.41
CA ILE A 127 0.66 0.10 23.85
C ILE A 127 1.68 1.06 24.45
N ASN A 128 1.22 2.13 25.09
CA ASN A 128 2.07 3.21 25.57
C ASN A 128 2.97 3.85 24.50
N GLY A 129 2.57 3.75 23.23
CA GLY A 129 3.34 4.23 22.09
C GLY A 129 4.27 3.18 21.46
N ASP A 130 4.52 2.07 22.13
CA ASP A 130 5.37 0.99 21.61
C ASP A 130 4.58 0.05 20.68
N PRO A 131 5.14 -0.35 19.54
CA PRO A 131 4.51 -1.25 18.59
C PRO A 131 4.59 -2.71 19.05
N HIS A 132 3.47 -3.42 19.01
CA HIS A 132 3.38 -4.84 19.35
C HIS A 132 2.68 -5.62 18.27
N PRO A 133 3.32 -6.69 17.72
CA PRO A 133 2.67 -7.56 16.74
C PRO A 133 1.67 -8.48 17.46
N ILE A 134 0.47 -8.56 16.91
CA ILE A 134 -0.60 -9.42 17.42
C ILE A 134 -1.42 -9.99 16.27
N GLU A 135 -1.96 -11.18 16.42
CA GLU A 135 -2.86 -11.75 15.43
C GLU A 135 -4.18 -10.94 15.37
N ARG A 136 -4.61 -10.66 14.17
CA ARG A 136 -5.90 -10.02 13.87
C ARG A 136 -7.05 -10.86 14.40
N GLY A 137 -8.15 -10.23 14.81
CA GLY A 137 -9.35 -10.91 15.26
C GLY A 137 -9.76 -10.50 16.67
N GLU A 138 -10.64 -11.27 17.29
CA GLU A 138 -11.11 -10.99 18.65
C GLU A 138 -10.11 -11.50 19.69
N ARG A 139 -9.74 -10.66 20.64
CA ARG A 139 -8.84 -10.95 21.76
C ARG A 139 -9.42 -10.39 23.05
N THR A 140 -9.24 -11.08 24.15
CA THR A 140 -9.56 -10.50 25.47
C THR A 140 -8.46 -9.54 25.91
N VAL A 141 -8.81 -8.62 26.79
CA VAL A 141 -7.82 -7.71 27.42
C VAL A 141 -6.70 -8.50 28.08
N ALA A 142 -7.02 -9.62 28.75
CA ALA A 142 -6.01 -10.51 29.35
C ALA A 142 -5.03 -11.05 28.30
N GLN A 143 -5.51 -11.47 27.14
CA GLN A 143 -4.64 -11.96 26.06
C GLN A 143 -3.74 -10.87 25.50
N ILE A 144 -4.26 -9.64 25.38
CA ILE A 144 -3.48 -8.48 24.93
C ILE A 144 -2.36 -8.18 25.94
N LEU A 145 -2.68 -8.04 27.23
CA LEU A 145 -1.70 -7.78 28.28
C LEU A 145 -0.63 -8.88 28.35
N THR A 146 -1.05 -10.15 28.34
CA THR A 146 -0.11 -11.28 28.35
C THR A 146 0.83 -11.27 27.14
N LYS A 147 0.31 -10.90 25.94
CA LYS A 147 1.10 -10.83 24.72
C LYS A 147 2.24 -9.81 24.79
N VAL A 148 2.05 -8.73 25.56
CA VAL A 148 3.07 -7.69 25.76
C VAL A 148 3.89 -7.87 27.04
N GLY A 149 3.71 -9.01 27.72
CA GLY A 149 4.47 -9.36 28.92
C GLY A 149 3.96 -8.76 30.22
N GLU A 150 2.73 -8.22 30.22
CA GLU A 150 2.08 -7.63 31.39
C GLU A 150 1.09 -8.61 32.03
N SER A 151 1.05 -8.63 33.38
CA SER A 151 0.10 -9.48 34.11
C SER A 151 -1.29 -8.87 34.10
N PRO A 152 -2.33 -9.63 33.72
CA PRO A 152 -3.71 -9.15 33.76
C PRO A 152 -4.21 -8.72 35.15
N GLU A 153 -3.63 -9.27 36.22
CA GLU A 153 -3.96 -8.92 37.60
C GLU A 153 -3.26 -7.62 38.05
N GLY A 154 -2.14 -7.27 37.40
CA GLY A 154 -1.31 -6.13 37.78
C GLY A 154 -1.52 -4.88 36.94
N TYR A 155 -2.23 -4.99 35.83
CA TYR A 155 -2.39 -3.90 34.87
C TYR A 155 -3.83 -3.70 34.42
N ILE A 156 -4.16 -2.43 34.11
CA ILE A 156 -5.40 -2.02 33.47
C ILE A 156 -5.06 -1.59 32.04
N LEU A 157 -5.81 -2.07 31.06
CA LEU A 157 -5.72 -1.60 29.68
C LEU A 157 -6.77 -0.53 29.43
N LEU A 158 -6.35 0.60 28.87
CA LEU A 158 -7.23 1.66 28.42
C LEU A 158 -7.15 1.75 26.90
N GLU A 159 -8.31 1.85 26.23
CA GLU A 159 -8.38 2.06 24.79
C GLU A 159 -8.44 3.55 24.50
N GLU A 160 -7.56 4.03 23.59
CA GLU A 160 -7.57 5.38 23.09
C GLU A 160 -8.48 5.44 21.84
N LYS A 161 -9.65 6.06 22.00
CA LYS A 161 -10.58 6.41 20.93
C LYS A 161 -10.81 7.92 20.94
N ASP A 162 -11.75 8.39 20.10
CA ASP A 162 -12.16 9.79 20.02
C ASP A 162 -12.76 10.27 21.35
N GLY A 163 -11.89 10.53 22.35
CA GLY A 163 -12.28 10.94 23.70
C GLY A 163 -11.26 10.54 24.77
N PRO A 164 -11.60 10.71 26.06
CA PRO A 164 -10.73 10.28 27.15
C PRO A 164 -10.56 8.74 27.12
N PRO A 165 -9.34 8.23 27.40
CA PRO A 165 -9.10 6.79 27.44
C PRO A 165 -10.04 6.07 28.41
N LEU A 166 -10.66 4.98 27.93
CA LEU A 166 -11.63 4.20 28.72
C LEU A 166 -10.98 2.91 29.22
N PRO A 167 -11.09 2.59 30.52
CA PRO A 167 -10.59 1.34 31.06
C PRO A 167 -11.41 0.16 30.55
N LEU A 168 -10.71 -0.87 30.10
CA LEU A 168 -11.30 -2.11 29.62
C LEU A 168 -11.17 -3.20 30.69
N PRO A 169 -12.26 -3.81 31.17
CA PRO A 169 -12.24 -4.97 32.06
C PRO A 169 -11.45 -6.14 31.45
N VAL A 170 -10.73 -6.90 32.26
CA VAL A 170 -9.79 -7.98 31.83
C VAL A 170 -10.43 -9.01 30.90
N GLY A 171 -11.72 -9.34 31.09
CA GLY A 171 -12.46 -10.28 30.25
C GLY A 171 -13.11 -9.67 29.00
N THR A 172 -13.00 -8.37 28.78
CA THR A 172 -13.64 -7.68 27.66
C THR A 172 -13.06 -8.17 26.33
N PRO A 173 -13.90 -8.61 25.38
CA PRO A 173 -13.45 -8.87 24.02
C PRO A 173 -13.15 -7.56 23.28
N VAL A 174 -11.98 -7.50 22.66
CA VAL A 174 -11.52 -6.40 21.83
C VAL A 174 -11.28 -6.92 20.43
N LYS A 175 -11.87 -6.26 19.43
CA LYS A 175 -11.64 -6.59 18.03
C LYS A 175 -10.37 -5.92 17.54
N ILE A 176 -9.35 -6.71 17.26
CA ILE A 176 -8.07 -6.25 16.73
C ILE A 176 -8.12 -6.27 15.20
N CYS A 177 -7.98 -5.10 14.60
CA CYS A 177 -7.93 -4.89 13.16
C CYS A 177 -6.55 -4.39 12.68
N GLY A 178 -5.76 -3.85 13.60
CA GLY A 178 -4.47 -3.20 13.41
C GLY A 178 -4.54 -1.70 13.60
N CYS A 179 -3.48 -1.16 14.16
CA CYS A 179 -3.31 0.27 14.48
C CYS A 179 -4.12 0.79 15.68
N GLU A 180 -4.73 -0.09 16.48
CA GLU A 180 -5.34 0.32 17.74
C GLU A 180 -4.26 0.81 18.70
N THR A 181 -4.59 1.86 19.44
CA THR A 181 -3.74 2.45 20.48
C THR A 181 -4.34 2.18 21.85
N PHE A 182 -3.50 1.68 22.74
CA PHE A 182 -3.86 1.40 24.13
C PHE A 182 -2.85 2.04 25.07
N HIS A 183 -3.29 2.25 26.31
CA HIS A 183 -2.42 2.57 27.44
C HIS A 183 -2.55 1.48 28.49
N SER A 184 -1.43 0.96 28.98
CA SER A 184 -1.41 0.08 30.14
C SER A 184 -0.95 0.84 31.37
N LEU A 185 -1.67 0.68 32.47
CA LEU A 185 -1.36 1.28 33.75
C LEU A 185 -1.27 0.22 34.85
N VAL A 186 -0.29 0.36 35.73
CA VAL A 186 -0.19 -0.51 36.92
C VAL A 186 -1.41 -0.30 37.79
N GLN A 187 -2.11 -1.39 38.10
CA GLN A 187 -3.20 -1.37 39.06
C GLN A 187 -2.62 -1.25 40.49
N THR A 188 -2.64 -0.04 41.01
CA THR A 188 -2.29 0.14 42.43
C THR A 188 -3.38 -0.47 43.29
N GLY A 189 -3.12 -1.64 43.87
CA GLY A 189 -4.03 -2.27 44.83
C GLY A 189 -4.28 -1.33 45.98
N GLY A 190 -5.52 -0.89 46.16
CA GLY A 190 -5.95 -0.22 47.37
C GLY A 190 -5.89 -1.24 48.49
N SER A 191 -4.90 -1.08 49.39
CA SER A 191 -4.91 -1.78 50.69
C SER A 191 -6.13 -1.28 51.46
N SER A 192 -7.10 -2.14 51.65
CA SER A 192 -8.17 -1.95 52.65
C SER A 192 -7.69 -2.41 53.99
#